data_f45448697c02a2963e30899e33293006
#
_entry.id   f45448697c02a2963e30899e33293006
#
_cell.length_a   1.000
_cell.length_b   1.000
_cell.length_c   1.000
_cell.angle_alpha   90.00
_cell.angle_beta   90.00
_cell.angle_gamma   90.00
#
_symmetry.space_group_name_H-M   'P 1'
#
loop_
_entity.id
_entity.type
_entity.pdbx_description
1 polymer ?
#
loop_
_entity_poly.entity_id
_entity_poly.type
_entity_poly.pdbx_seq_one_letter_code
_entity_poly.pdbx_strand_id
1 'polypeptide(L)'
;MKRNTARNVSLGLLALMLTVLSCNKSENSAATPGANDSEPEQTPVTIPVETEETVAAAAAARIASPVPGYGITYKYGIKNPRYAAGYHTGDDYASPTGTKVVAVLGGKIAWSNDAGGAYGKWIGLRATNGRDYIYCHLSKRSVSTGATITAGQKLGEVGATGNVTGPHLHFEDRPKGGGYGNDRKPTW
;
A
#
# COMPACT_ATOMS: atom_id res chain seq x y z
N MET A 1 -13.65 -49.51 -15.94
CA MET A 1 -12.49 -49.95 -16.77
C MET A 1 -12.03 -48.82 -17.67
N LYS A 2 -10.78 -48.45 -17.62
CA LYS A 2 -9.84 -47.57 -18.37
C LYS A 2 -9.34 -46.48 -17.46
N ARG A 3 -8.25 -46.63 -16.77
CA ARG A 3 -6.79 -46.68 -16.97
C ARG A 3 -6.19 -45.30 -17.28
N ASN A 4 -5.50 -44.82 -16.26
CA ASN A 4 -4.19 -44.15 -16.18
C ASN A 4 -3.67 -43.36 -17.40
N THR A 5 -3.16 -42.16 -17.13
CA THR A 5 -1.73 -41.94 -17.38
C THR A 5 -1.22 -40.71 -16.58
N ALA A 6 -0.31 -40.98 -15.65
CA ALA A 6 0.56 -39.99 -15.04
C ALA A 6 1.62 -39.57 -16.06
N ARG A 7 1.99 -38.29 -16.07
CA ARG A 7 3.22 -37.82 -16.73
C ARG A 7 3.99 -36.92 -15.75
N ASN A 8 4.99 -37.54 -15.18
CA ASN A 8 6.17 -36.85 -14.58
C ASN A 8 6.97 -36.17 -15.68
N VAL A 9 7.37 -34.93 -15.47
CA VAL A 9 8.52 -34.29 -16.13
C VAL A 9 9.25 -33.48 -15.07
N SER A 10 10.24 -34.05 -14.59
CA SER A 10 11.68 -33.81 -14.55
C SER A 10 12.18 -32.39 -14.30
N LEU A 11 12.99 -32.34 -13.24
CA LEU A 11 13.95 -31.32 -12.79
C LEU A 11 14.78 -30.72 -13.92
N GLY A 12 14.94 -29.40 -13.90
CA GLY A 12 15.98 -28.68 -14.62
C GLY A 12 16.60 -27.60 -13.74
N LEU A 13 17.62 -28.00 -13.00
CA LEU A 13 18.50 -27.10 -12.24
C LEU A 13 19.47 -26.45 -13.25
N LEU A 14 19.40 -25.13 -13.42
CA LEU A 14 20.41 -24.37 -14.18
C LEU A 14 21.08 -23.35 -13.25
N ALA A 15 22.24 -23.72 -12.75
CA ALA A 15 23.16 -22.83 -12.06
C ALA A 15 23.89 -21.97 -13.11
N LEU A 16 23.77 -20.64 -13.01
CA LEU A 16 24.57 -19.71 -13.81
C LEU A 16 25.63 -19.08 -12.91
N MET A 17 26.86 -19.52 -13.11
CA MET A 17 28.08 -18.94 -12.52
C MET A 17 28.34 -17.56 -13.14
N LEU A 18 28.49 -16.54 -12.29
CA LEU A 18 29.00 -15.22 -12.68
C LEU A 18 30.51 -15.20 -12.47
N THR A 19 31.25 -15.19 -13.57
CA THR A 19 32.72 -14.98 -13.57
C THR A 19 33.00 -13.48 -13.50
N VAL A 20 33.75 -13.11 -12.48
CA VAL A 20 34.33 -11.77 -12.29
C VAL A 20 35.57 -11.70 -13.17
N LEU A 21 35.61 -10.78 -14.13
CA LEU A 21 36.83 -10.47 -14.86
C LEU A 21 37.42 -9.15 -14.36
N SER A 22 38.48 -9.27 -13.59
CA SER A 22 39.38 -8.18 -13.20
C SER A 22 40.28 -7.84 -14.38
N CYS A 23 40.35 -6.60 -14.77
CA CYS A 23 41.42 -6.12 -15.63
C CYS A 23 41.99 -4.84 -15.06
N ASN A 24 43.18 -5.02 -14.48
CA ASN A 24 44.08 -3.97 -14.02
C ASN A 24 45.05 -3.66 -15.20
N LYS A 25 45.20 -2.40 -15.58
CA LYS A 25 46.44 -1.96 -16.16
C LYS A 25 46.74 -0.47 -15.94
N SER A 26 47.88 -0.29 -15.38
CA SER A 26 48.71 0.82 -15.03
C SER A 26 49.29 1.60 -16.27
N GLU A 27 49.55 2.87 -16.07
CA GLU A 27 50.81 3.63 -16.28
C GLU A 27 50.57 5.02 -16.86
N ASN A 28 50.79 6.03 -16.07
CA ASN A 28 51.97 6.87 -15.85
C ASN A 28 52.15 7.99 -16.89
N SER A 29 52.08 9.26 -16.49
CA SER A 29 53.14 10.27 -16.65
C SER A 29 52.67 11.71 -16.29
N ALA A 30 53.28 12.21 -15.27
CA ALA A 30 53.84 13.56 -14.98
C ALA A 30 53.23 14.84 -15.61
N ALA A 31 52.82 15.80 -14.78
CA ALA A 31 53.45 17.07 -14.46
C ALA A 31 52.51 18.09 -13.83
N THR A 32 52.93 18.67 -12.74
CA THR A 32 52.44 19.75 -11.85
C THR A 32 52.54 21.12 -12.54
N PRO A 33 52.09 22.28 -11.91
CA PRO A 33 51.22 22.53 -10.77
C PRO A 33 50.20 23.69 -10.97
N GLY A 34 49.26 23.85 -10.06
CA GLY A 34 48.76 25.16 -9.63
C GLY A 34 47.31 25.43 -9.88
N ALA A 35 46.51 25.36 -8.83
CA ALA A 35 45.60 26.41 -8.35
C ALA A 35 44.78 25.87 -7.16
N ASN A 36 44.84 26.58 -6.07
CA ASN A 36 43.95 26.42 -4.93
C ASN A 36 42.50 26.69 -5.36
N ASP A 37 41.65 25.67 -5.21
CA ASP A 37 40.22 25.86 -5.02
C ASP A 37 39.81 24.99 -3.84
N SER A 38 39.51 25.68 -2.75
CA SER A 38 38.93 25.13 -1.53
C SER A 38 37.50 24.65 -1.83
N GLU A 39 37.38 23.36 -2.09
CA GLU A 39 36.09 22.67 -2.10
C GLU A 39 35.51 22.64 -0.70
N PRO A 40 34.24 23.08 -0.49
CA PRO A 40 33.63 22.99 0.83
C PRO A 40 33.44 21.52 1.19
N GLU A 41 34.03 21.12 2.29
CA GLU A 41 33.91 19.83 2.95
C GLU A 41 32.43 19.48 3.12
N GLN A 42 31.92 18.60 2.27
CA GLN A 42 30.58 18.03 2.39
C GLN A 42 30.62 17.06 3.58
N THR A 43 30.08 17.51 4.71
CA THR A 43 29.79 16.62 5.83
C THR A 43 28.91 15.47 5.33
N PRO A 44 29.25 14.20 5.63
CA PRO A 44 28.40 13.07 5.24
C PRO A 44 27.01 13.23 5.90
N VAL A 45 25.99 13.41 5.09
CA VAL A 45 24.61 13.32 5.54
C VAL A 45 24.37 11.85 5.92
N THR A 46 24.46 11.55 7.20
CA THR A 46 24.10 10.24 7.73
C THR A 46 22.59 10.12 7.63
N ILE A 47 22.12 9.44 6.58
CA ILE A 47 20.73 9.01 6.51
C ILE A 47 20.57 7.94 7.60
N PRO A 48 19.63 8.10 8.56
CA PRO A 48 19.38 7.06 9.55
C PRO A 48 19.00 5.78 8.83
N VAL A 49 19.78 4.73 9.01
CA VAL A 49 19.40 3.37 8.56
C VAL A 49 18.26 2.94 9.46
N GLU A 50 17.04 2.94 8.93
CA GLU A 50 15.89 2.36 9.63
C GLU A 50 16.17 0.86 9.81
N THR A 51 16.24 0.41 11.06
CA THR A 51 16.43 -1.01 11.38
C THR A 51 15.15 -1.77 11.11
N GLU A 52 15.24 -3.07 10.78
CA GLU A 52 14.07 -3.93 10.57
C GLU A 52 13.12 -3.90 11.77
N GLU A 53 13.63 -3.70 12.98
CA GLU A 53 12.86 -3.59 14.22
C GLU A 53 12.01 -2.29 14.26
N THR A 54 12.53 -1.15 13.78
CA THR A 54 11.77 0.11 13.70
C THR A 54 10.68 0.04 12.64
N VAL A 55 10.94 -0.61 11.52
CA VAL A 55 9.94 -0.85 10.46
C VAL A 55 8.85 -1.82 10.94
N ALA A 56 9.22 -2.89 11.67
CA ALA A 56 8.26 -3.83 12.25
C ALA A 56 7.37 -3.17 13.32
N ALA A 57 7.92 -2.34 14.19
CA ALA A 57 7.17 -1.59 15.21
C ALA A 57 6.20 -0.59 14.56
N ALA A 58 6.62 0.14 13.53
CA ALA A 58 5.75 1.05 12.78
C ALA A 58 4.64 0.30 12.03
N ALA A 59 4.92 -0.91 11.52
CA ALA A 59 3.94 -1.76 10.86
C ALA A 59 2.86 -2.29 11.82
N ALA A 60 3.19 -2.46 13.10
CA ALA A 60 2.27 -2.91 14.16
C ALA A 60 1.48 -1.77 14.82
N ALA A 61 1.88 -0.50 14.64
CA ALA A 61 1.18 0.65 15.20
C ALA A 61 -0.26 0.74 14.63
N ARG A 62 -1.18 1.19 15.47
CA ARG A 62 -2.57 1.45 15.10
C ARG A 62 -2.85 2.94 15.14
N ILE A 63 -3.70 3.40 14.27
CA ILE A 63 -4.16 4.79 14.25
C ILE A 63 -5.67 4.87 14.56
N ALA A 64 -6.12 6.01 15.10
CA ALA A 64 -7.49 6.14 15.58
C ALA A 64 -8.54 6.26 14.47
N SER A 65 -8.16 6.76 13.29
CA SER A 65 -9.09 7.00 12.17
C SER A 65 -8.38 6.94 10.81
N PRO A 66 -9.00 6.37 9.78
CA PRO A 66 -8.48 6.42 8.41
C PRO A 66 -8.49 7.83 7.81
N VAL A 67 -9.30 8.74 8.40
CA VAL A 67 -9.36 10.17 8.03
C VAL A 67 -9.08 10.98 9.30
N PRO A 68 -7.81 11.35 9.58
CA PRO A 68 -7.44 12.05 10.81
C PRO A 68 -8.26 13.33 11.02
N GLY A 69 -8.82 13.49 12.24
CA GLY A 69 -9.68 14.62 12.59
C GLY A 69 -11.16 14.45 12.24
N TYR A 70 -11.56 13.38 11.56
CA TYR A 70 -12.94 13.09 11.20
C TYR A 70 -13.44 11.79 11.82
N GLY A 71 -14.69 11.79 12.28
CA GLY A 71 -15.37 10.63 12.83
C GLY A 71 -16.31 9.95 11.84
N ILE A 72 -16.86 8.81 12.26
CA ILE A 72 -17.85 8.07 11.47
C ILE A 72 -19.14 8.87 11.40
N THR A 73 -19.62 9.12 10.17
CA THR A 73 -20.88 9.84 9.88
C THR A 73 -22.01 8.91 9.47
N TYR A 74 -21.68 7.75 8.87
CA TYR A 74 -22.66 6.72 8.52
C TYR A 74 -22.05 5.33 8.79
N LYS A 75 -22.75 4.52 9.60
CA LYS A 75 -22.15 3.29 10.18
C LYS A 75 -22.40 2.06 9.33
N TYR A 76 -21.49 1.11 9.45
CA TYR A 76 -21.64 -0.27 8.99
C TYR A 76 -22.95 -0.90 9.48
N GLY A 77 -23.57 -1.71 8.63
CA GLY A 77 -24.72 -2.54 8.98
C GLY A 77 -26.08 -1.83 8.93
N ILE A 78 -26.12 -0.52 8.65
CA ILE A 78 -27.39 0.20 8.46
C ILE A 78 -28.12 -0.38 7.26
N LYS A 79 -29.31 -0.94 7.48
CA LYS A 79 -30.12 -1.55 6.43
C LYS A 79 -30.64 -0.50 5.46
N ASN A 80 -30.47 -0.75 4.17
CA ASN A 80 -30.98 0.09 3.11
C ASN A 80 -31.15 -0.75 1.83
N PRO A 81 -32.38 -0.89 1.28
CA PRO A 81 -32.65 -1.70 0.10
C PRO A 81 -32.00 -1.18 -1.20
N ARG A 82 -31.46 0.06 -1.18
CA ARG A 82 -30.71 0.62 -2.31
C ARG A 82 -29.28 0.07 -2.42
N TYR A 83 -28.75 -0.54 -1.35
CA TYR A 83 -27.47 -1.22 -1.39
C TYR A 83 -27.65 -2.65 -1.90
N ALA A 84 -26.75 -3.10 -2.78
CA ALA A 84 -26.80 -4.46 -3.33
C ALA A 84 -26.66 -5.54 -2.24
N ALA A 85 -25.97 -5.27 -1.14
CA ALA A 85 -25.90 -6.13 0.04
C ALA A 85 -27.15 -6.03 0.95
N GLY A 86 -28.05 -5.07 0.71
CA GLY A 86 -29.19 -4.76 1.58
C GLY A 86 -28.83 -3.97 2.83
N TYR A 87 -27.56 -3.67 3.03
CA TYR A 87 -27.03 -2.89 4.15
C TYR A 87 -25.73 -2.15 3.76
N HIS A 88 -25.30 -1.20 4.58
CA HIS A 88 -24.05 -0.46 4.42
C HIS A 88 -22.86 -1.32 4.81
N THR A 89 -21.92 -1.55 3.85
CA THR A 89 -20.85 -2.54 3.94
C THR A 89 -19.59 -2.02 4.65
N GLY A 90 -19.57 -0.74 5.06
CA GLY A 90 -18.44 -0.11 5.74
C GLY A 90 -18.86 1.01 6.68
N ASP A 91 -17.90 1.77 7.15
CA ASP A 91 -18.09 3.03 7.85
C ASP A 91 -17.74 4.20 6.92
N ASP A 92 -18.59 5.24 6.89
CA ASP A 92 -18.33 6.45 6.13
C ASP A 92 -17.80 7.58 7.01
N TYR A 93 -16.83 8.30 6.46
CA TYR A 93 -16.21 9.48 7.06
C TYR A 93 -16.41 10.68 6.13
N ALA A 94 -17.51 11.42 6.31
CA ALA A 94 -17.76 12.62 5.52
C ALA A 94 -16.69 13.69 5.83
N SER A 95 -16.04 14.17 4.79
CA SER A 95 -15.01 15.19 4.87
C SER A 95 -14.77 15.82 3.51
N PRO A 96 -14.23 17.05 3.44
CA PRO A 96 -13.98 17.72 2.15
C PRO A 96 -13.11 16.91 1.20
N THR A 97 -13.37 17.04 -0.09
CA THR A 97 -12.47 16.50 -1.13
C THR A 97 -11.05 17.01 -0.92
N GLY A 98 -10.06 16.12 -1.05
CA GLY A 98 -8.65 16.43 -0.80
C GLY A 98 -8.19 16.16 0.62
N THR A 99 -9.09 15.85 1.56
CA THR A 99 -8.72 15.46 2.94
C THR A 99 -7.85 14.21 2.90
N LYS A 100 -6.77 14.20 3.70
CA LYS A 100 -5.79 13.12 3.79
C LYS A 100 -6.44 11.82 4.27
N VAL A 101 -6.20 10.73 3.54
CA VAL A 101 -6.56 9.35 3.94
C VAL A 101 -5.28 8.60 4.28
N VAL A 102 -5.28 7.88 5.40
CA VAL A 102 -4.10 7.16 5.92
C VAL A 102 -4.40 5.69 6.18
N ALA A 103 -3.35 4.88 6.16
CA ALA A 103 -3.41 3.46 6.51
C ALA A 103 -3.71 3.27 8.00
N VAL A 104 -4.73 2.47 8.33
CA VAL A 104 -5.08 2.16 9.73
C VAL A 104 -4.08 1.20 10.40
N LEU A 105 -3.41 0.38 9.60
CA LEU A 105 -2.33 -0.54 10.00
C LEU A 105 -1.27 -0.58 8.92
N GLY A 106 -0.09 -1.10 9.26
CA GLY A 106 0.92 -1.46 8.28
C GLY A 106 0.51 -2.69 7.46
N GLY A 107 1.14 -2.86 6.29
CA GLY A 107 0.83 -3.99 5.42
C GLY A 107 1.34 -3.79 4.00
N LYS A 108 0.66 -4.41 3.04
CA LYS A 108 0.98 -4.34 1.61
C LYS A 108 -0.27 -3.96 0.80
N ILE A 109 -0.12 -3.06 -0.16
CA ILE A 109 -1.22 -2.71 -1.06
C ILE A 109 -1.51 -3.90 -1.98
N ALA A 110 -2.68 -4.49 -1.79
CA ALA A 110 -3.15 -5.63 -2.58
C ALA A 110 -3.64 -5.18 -3.96
N TRP A 111 -4.32 -4.01 -4.02
CA TRP A 111 -4.69 -3.34 -5.26
C TRP A 111 -4.84 -1.83 -5.04
N SER A 112 -4.61 -1.06 -6.11
CA SER A 112 -4.79 0.40 -6.15
C SER A 112 -5.10 0.79 -7.60
N ASN A 113 -6.37 1.07 -7.92
CA ASN A 113 -6.82 1.39 -9.27
C ASN A 113 -8.07 2.27 -9.28
N ASP A 114 -8.50 2.70 -10.47
CA ASP A 114 -9.66 3.57 -10.69
C ASP A 114 -10.89 2.78 -11.16
N ALA A 115 -10.82 1.45 -11.19
CA ALA A 115 -11.83 0.57 -11.78
C ALA A 115 -12.75 -0.07 -10.72
N GLY A 116 -13.00 0.62 -9.60
CA GLY A 116 -13.84 0.13 -8.51
C GLY A 116 -15.35 0.14 -8.79
N GLY A 117 -15.79 0.58 -9.97
CA GLY A 117 -17.22 0.71 -10.28
C GLY A 117 -17.91 1.67 -9.30
N ALA A 118 -18.87 1.17 -8.53
CA ALA A 118 -19.55 1.96 -7.50
C ALA A 118 -18.59 2.53 -6.44
N TYR A 119 -17.46 1.88 -6.15
CA TYR A 119 -16.41 2.36 -5.23
C TYR A 119 -15.51 3.45 -5.81
N GLY A 120 -15.55 3.69 -7.14
CA GLY A 120 -14.72 4.68 -7.80
C GLY A 120 -13.23 4.38 -7.72
N LYS A 121 -12.41 5.38 -7.40
CA LYS A 121 -10.99 5.19 -7.11
C LYS A 121 -10.84 4.55 -5.73
N TRP A 122 -10.17 3.41 -5.68
CA TRP A 122 -10.11 2.61 -4.48
C TRP A 122 -8.76 1.94 -4.25
N ILE A 123 -8.51 1.60 -3.00
CA ILE A 123 -7.30 0.94 -2.52
C ILE A 123 -7.70 -0.20 -1.60
N GLY A 124 -7.07 -1.36 -1.75
CA GLY A 124 -7.13 -2.47 -0.80
C GLY A 124 -5.79 -2.65 -0.13
N LEU A 125 -5.76 -2.48 1.19
CA LEU A 125 -4.61 -2.74 2.05
C LEU A 125 -4.75 -4.10 2.69
N ARG A 126 -3.86 -5.04 2.36
CA ARG A 126 -3.68 -6.27 3.12
C ARG A 126 -2.80 -5.98 4.32
N ALA A 127 -3.43 -5.83 5.47
CA ALA A 127 -2.77 -5.43 6.69
C ALA A 127 -2.06 -6.60 7.40
N THR A 128 -1.16 -6.26 8.32
CA THR A 128 -0.36 -7.21 9.11
C THR A 128 -1.20 -8.14 9.98
N ASN A 129 -2.44 -7.76 10.32
CA ASN A 129 -3.39 -8.59 11.05
C ASN A 129 -4.12 -9.63 10.16
N GLY A 130 -3.72 -9.77 8.89
CA GLY A 130 -4.27 -10.74 7.95
C GLY A 130 -5.63 -10.37 7.37
N ARG A 131 -6.05 -9.10 7.45
CA ARG A 131 -7.30 -8.58 6.91
C ARG A 131 -7.06 -7.63 5.74
N ASP A 132 -8.07 -7.45 4.91
CA ASP A 132 -8.08 -6.48 3.83
C ASP A 132 -8.96 -5.27 4.23
N TYR A 133 -8.33 -4.10 4.29
CA TYR A 133 -9.03 -2.82 4.51
C TYR A 133 -9.19 -2.09 3.19
N ILE A 134 -10.43 -1.67 2.91
CA ILE A 134 -10.82 -1.10 1.62
C ILE A 134 -11.12 0.38 1.80
N TYR A 135 -10.48 1.22 1.00
CA TYR A 135 -10.60 2.68 0.99
C TYR A 135 -11.19 3.12 -0.34
N CYS A 136 -12.41 3.67 -0.34
CA CYS A 136 -13.18 3.96 -1.55
C CYS A 136 -13.47 5.46 -1.74
N HIS A 137 -13.99 5.80 -2.93
CA HIS A 137 -14.44 7.13 -3.35
C HIS A 137 -13.34 8.18 -3.40
N LEU A 138 -12.06 7.76 -3.51
CA LEU A 138 -10.92 8.66 -3.46
C LEU A 138 -10.89 9.63 -4.64
N SER A 139 -10.45 10.88 -4.40
CA SER A 139 -10.09 11.82 -5.47
C SER A 139 -8.72 11.50 -6.04
N LYS A 140 -7.80 11.06 -5.17
CA LYS A 140 -6.41 10.74 -5.53
C LYS A 140 -5.92 9.51 -4.76
N ARG A 141 -5.20 8.64 -5.44
CA ARG A 141 -4.43 7.53 -4.87
C ARG A 141 -2.96 7.92 -4.87
N SER A 142 -2.27 7.75 -3.73
CA SER A 142 -0.87 8.13 -3.54
C SER A 142 0.07 6.92 -3.47
N VAL A 143 -0.48 5.70 -3.61
CA VAL A 143 0.26 4.44 -3.53
C VAL A 143 -0.13 3.51 -4.67
N SER A 144 0.78 2.61 -5.04
CA SER A 144 0.60 1.62 -6.10
C SER A 144 0.42 0.21 -5.52
N THR A 145 -0.20 -0.67 -6.29
CA THR A 145 -0.27 -2.11 -5.98
C THR A 145 1.12 -2.67 -5.70
N GLY A 146 1.25 -3.47 -4.66
CA GLY A 146 2.50 -4.09 -4.23
C GLY A 146 3.34 -3.25 -3.26
N ALA A 147 3.03 -1.96 -3.05
CA ALA A 147 3.76 -1.09 -2.11
C ALA A 147 3.64 -1.60 -0.66
N THR A 148 4.73 -1.56 0.08
CA THR A 148 4.74 -1.76 1.54
C THR A 148 4.35 -0.46 2.23
N ILE A 149 3.48 -0.54 3.23
CA ILE A 149 2.87 0.60 3.91
C ILE A 149 3.07 0.47 5.42
N THR A 150 3.40 1.58 6.05
CA THR A 150 3.37 1.71 7.51
C THR A 150 2.04 2.28 7.99
N ALA A 151 1.66 2.02 9.25
CA ALA A 151 0.47 2.63 9.85
C ALA A 151 0.60 4.17 9.86
N GLY A 152 -0.48 4.88 9.55
CA GLY A 152 -0.49 6.34 9.43
C GLY A 152 0.08 6.91 8.12
N GLN A 153 0.68 6.09 7.26
CA GLN A 153 1.15 6.51 5.94
C GLN A 153 -0.01 6.99 5.07
N LYS A 154 0.17 8.09 4.34
CA LYS A 154 -0.82 8.61 3.39
C LYS A 154 -1.04 7.59 2.27
N LEU A 155 -2.30 7.19 2.07
CA LEU A 155 -2.75 6.33 0.97
C LEU A 155 -3.34 7.13 -0.19
N GLY A 156 -4.00 8.24 0.11
CA GLY A 156 -4.73 9.02 -0.89
C GLY A 156 -5.44 10.22 -0.28
N GLU A 157 -6.45 10.68 -0.97
CA GLU A 157 -7.28 11.83 -0.58
C GLU A 157 -8.76 11.51 -0.78
N VAL A 158 -9.57 11.95 0.16
CA VAL A 158 -11.04 11.84 0.09
C VAL A 158 -11.56 12.48 -1.19
N GLY A 159 -12.57 11.88 -1.77
CA GLY A 159 -13.22 12.36 -2.97
C GLY A 159 -14.71 12.04 -3.01
N ALA A 160 -15.24 12.08 -4.22
CA ALA A 160 -16.62 11.74 -4.54
C ALA A 160 -16.70 10.94 -5.85
N THR A 161 -15.75 10.00 -6.05
CA THR A 161 -15.73 9.14 -7.23
C THR A 161 -16.59 7.90 -7.04
N GLY A 162 -17.14 7.35 -8.13
CA GLY A 162 -18.06 6.22 -8.08
C GLY A 162 -19.51 6.65 -7.82
N ASN A 163 -20.29 5.79 -7.16
CA ASN A 163 -21.71 6.03 -6.91
C ASN A 163 -21.94 6.62 -5.51
N VAL A 164 -21.85 7.94 -5.38
CA VAL A 164 -21.94 8.67 -4.12
C VAL A 164 -22.77 9.94 -4.25
N THR A 165 -23.29 10.44 -3.11
CA THR A 165 -24.08 11.70 -3.05
C THR A 165 -23.24 12.91 -2.63
N GLY A 166 -22.02 12.70 -2.11
CA GLY A 166 -21.13 13.76 -1.66
C GLY A 166 -19.78 13.23 -1.23
N PRO A 167 -18.81 14.12 -0.92
CA PRO A 167 -17.46 13.71 -0.56
C PRO A 167 -17.41 12.97 0.79
N HIS A 168 -16.85 11.77 0.77
CA HIS A 168 -16.56 10.97 1.98
C HIS A 168 -15.54 9.87 1.65
N LEU A 169 -14.94 9.30 2.66
CA LEU A 169 -14.28 8.00 2.59
C LEU A 169 -15.29 6.93 2.99
N HIS A 170 -15.55 5.94 2.15
CA HIS A 170 -16.17 4.68 2.53
C HIS A 170 -15.06 3.67 2.87
N PHE A 171 -15.11 3.11 4.08
CA PHE A 171 -14.06 2.27 4.64
C PHE A 171 -14.61 0.92 5.09
N GLU A 172 -14.07 -0.18 4.53
CA GLU A 172 -14.51 -1.53 4.86
C GLU A 172 -13.40 -2.36 5.49
N ASP A 173 -13.81 -3.39 6.25
CA ASP A 173 -12.97 -4.44 6.83
C ASP A 173 -13.46 -5.79 6.32
N ARG A 174 -12.60 -6.52 5.56
CA ARG A 174 -12.90 -7.82 4.97
C ARG A 174 -11.92 -8.88 5.41
N PRO A 175 -12.29 -10.18 5.42
CA PRO A 175 -11.30 -11.24 5.50
C PRO A 175 -10.38 -11.19 4.28
N LYS A 176 -9.15 -11.69 4.41
CA LYS A 176 -8.16 -11.74 3.33
C LYS A 176 -8.75 -12.35 2.06
N GLY A 177 -8.74 -11.58 0.97
CA GLY A 177 -9.31 -12.00 -0.31
C GLY A 177 -10.84 -12.01 -0.36
N GLY A 178 -11.51 -11.47 0.65
CA GLY A 178 -12.97 -11.35 0.68
C GLY A 178 -13.48 -10.37 -0.36
N GLY A 179 -14.50 -10.80 -1.13
CA GLY A 179 -15.22 -9.96 -2.07
C GLY A 179 -16.29 -9.09 -1.40
N TYR A 180 -17.07 -8.40 -2.22
CA TYR A 180 -18.24 -7.64 -1.80
C TYR A 180 -19.23 -8.51 -1.01
N GLY A 181 -19.75 -7.99 0.11
CA GLY A 181 -20.66 -8.72 1.00
C GLY A 181 -19.98 -9.68 1.98
N ASN A 182 -18.64 -9.84 1.93
CA ASN A 182 -17.86 -10.56 2.93
C ASN A 182 -17.20 -9.60 3.94
N ASP A 183 -17.88 -8.51 4.24
CA ASP A 183 -17.45 -7.47 5.13
C ASP A 183 -17.91 -7.72 6.57
N ARG A 184 -17.31 -7.05 7.50
CA ARG A 184 -17.74 -6.94 8.89
C ARG A 184 -17.59 -5.51 9.37
N LYS A 185 -18.16 -5.21 10.55
CA LYS A 185 -17.92 -3.90 11.16
C LYS A 185 -16.43 -3.60 11.23
N PRO A 186 -15.97 -2.48 10.67
CA PRO A 186 -14.57 -2.12 10.65
C PRO A 186 -13.96 -2.06 12.05
N THR A 187 -12.85 -2.79 12.22
CA THR A 187 -12.01 -2.79 13.43
C THR A 187 -10.57 -3.05 13.04
N TRP A 188 -9.60 -2.41 13.72
CA TRP A 188 -8.17 -2.57 13.46
C TRP A 188 -7.33 -2.43 14.71
#